data_32a588933d2d26a3625d2d9b79137e3a
#
_entry.id   32a588933d2d26a3625d2d9b79137e3a
#
_cell.length_a   1.000
_cell.length_b   1.000
_cell.length_c   1.000
_cell.angle_alpha   90.00
_cell.angle_beta   90.00
_cell.angle_gamma   90.00
#
_symmetry.space_group_name_H-M   'P 1'
#
loop_
_entity.id
_entity.type
_entity.pdbx_description
1 polymer ?
#
loop_
_entity_poly.entity_id
_entity_poly.type
_entity_poly.pdbx_seq_one_letter_code
_entity_poly.pdbx_strand_id
1 'polypeptide(L)'
;GGIDSALTLAICHDAIGSNRVTALLLPSKFTSNESLNLANEQANNLNIKIKTISIDQIYHTTLKTLNLKDNGSLSTQNIQARIRANILMAESNETGNILINTSNRSELATGYGTLYGDMAGAFAALKNIPKTTVYKLANWRNKQSNAIPNKVISREPTAELCNAQKDTDTLPPYPILDEILSMYLDLNYDAKRITENGFCPKQVGKIISMINKSEFKRQQFAPGVQLKENSFGIARRIAITSGQDD
;
A
#
# COMPACT_ATOMS: atom_id res chain seq x y z
N GLY A 1 8.59 7.81 1.38
CA GLY A 1 9.88 7.16 1.18
C GLY A 1 9.78 5.67 0.84
N GLY A 2 8.58 5.08 0.73
CA GLY A 2 8.39 3.69 0.32
C GLY A 2 8.23 3.56 -1.20
N ILE A 3 8.53 2.36 -1.73
CA ILE A 3 8.57 2.08 -3.17
C ILE A 3 7.20 2.30 -3.86
N ASP A 4 6.09 1.96 -3.22
CA ASP A 4 4.75 2.08 -3.81
C ASP A 4 4.37 3.54 -4.01
N SER A 5 4.52 4.36 -2.97
CA SER A 5 4.26 5.81 -3.07
C SER A 5 5.22 6.48 -4.06
N ALA A 6 6.47 6.04 -4.11
CA ALA A 6 7.46 6.56 -5.03
C ALA A 6 7.12 6.25 -6.50
N LEU A 7 6.73 5.00 -6.80
CA LEU A 7 6.30 4.64 -8.15
C LEU A 7 5.00 5.36 -8.53
N THR A 8 4.02 5.43 -7.60
CA THR A 8 2.77 6.16 -7.84
C THR A 8 3.03 7.64 -8.16
N LEU A 9 3.95 8.29 -7.42
CA LEU A 9 4.32 9.68 -7.67
C LEU A 9 4.94 9.85 -9.07
N ALA A 10 5.82 8.94 -9.48
CA ALA A 10 6.41 8.97 -10.81
C ALA A 10 5.35 8.75 -11.92
N ILE A 11 4.41 7.82 -11.73
CA ILE A 11 3.30 7.59 -12.65
C ILE A 11 2.42 8.84 -12.77
N CYS A 12 2.07 9.48 -11.67
CA CYS A 12 1.29 10.72 -11.68
C CYS A 12 2.03 11.84 -12.43
N HIS A 13 3.33 12.01 -12.15
CA HIS A 13 4.17 12.97 -12.86
C HIS A 13 4.17 12.72 -14.37
N ASP A 14 4.39 11.49 -14.79
CA ASP A 14 4.46 11.12 -16.22
C ASP A 14 3.12 11.30 -16.93
N ALA A 15 2.00 11.06 -16.21
CA ALA A 15 0.65 11.14 -16.78
C ALA A 15 0.14 12.59 -16.92
N ILE A 16 0.38 13.44 -15.93
CA ILE A 16 -0.27 14.76 -15.87
C ILE A 16 0.68 15.94 -15.63
N GLY A 17 1.98 15.69 -15.51
CA GLY A 17 3.02 16.71 -15.30
C GLY A 17 3.16 17.17 -13.85
N SER A 18 4.34 17.69 -13.51
CA SER A 18 4.71 18.10 -12.14
C SER A 18 3.77 19.16 -11.54
N ASN A 19 3.32 20.12 -12.35
CA ASN A 19 2.48 21.25 -11.89
C ASN A 19 1.09 20.84 -11.39
N ARG A 20 0.62 19.63 -11.73
CA ARG A 20 -0.69 19.10 -11.36
C ARG A 20 -0.62 18.03 -10.25
N VAL A 21 0.56 17.81 -9.72
CA VAL A 21 0.81 16.81 -8.66
C VAL A 21 1.34 17.52 -7.41
N THR A 22 0.81 17.15 -6.26
CA THR A 22 1.32 17.59 -4.95
C THR A 22 1.60 16.36 -4.09
N ALA A 23 2.81 16.26 -3.54
CA ALA A 23 3.17 15.20 -2.61
C ALA A 23 2.96 15.68 -1.16
N LEU A 24 2.26 14.88 -0.35
CA LEU A 24 2.09 15.14 1.07
C LEU A 24 2.93 14.18 1.90
N LEU A 25 3.81 14.71 2.74
CA LEU A 25 4.53 13.98 3.77
C LEU A 25 3.79 14.12 5.10
N LEU A 26 3.43 13.00 5.70
CA LEU A 26 2.67 12.93 6.94
C LEU A 26 3.47 12.17 8.01
N PRO A 27 4.62 12.74 8.46
CA PRO A 27 5.48 12.05 9.40
C PRO A 27 4.84 11.88 10.78
N SER A 28 5.24 10.80 11.45
CA SER A 28 5.07 10.58 12.87
C SER A 28 6.45 10.37 13.51
N LYS A 29 6.50 10.24 14.82
CA LYS A 29 7.74 9.90 15.56
C LYS A 29 8.40 8.58 15.10
N PHE A 30 7.65 7.70 14.40
CA PHE A 30 8.16 6.45 13.85
C PHE A 30 8.73 6.59 12.45
N THR A 31 8.49 7.74 11.80
CA THR A 31 9.00 7.99 10.45
C THR A 31 10.48 8.29 10.48
N SER A 32 11.27 7.50 9.77
CA SER A 32 12.72 7.68 9.75
C SER A 32 13.12 8.96 8.98
N ASN A 33 14.21 9.60 9.42
CA ASN A 33 14.80 10.73 8.68
C ASN A 33 15.17 10.33 7.25
N GLU A 34 15.58 9.07 7.05
CA GLU A 34 15.88 8.53 5.74
C GLU A 34 14.64 8.55 4.82
N SER A 35 13.47 8.13 5.31
CA SER A 35 12.23 8.18 4.54
C SER A 35 11.85 9.60 4.12
N LEU A 36 12.04 10.57 5.02
CA LEU A 36 11.79 11.98 4.73
C LEU A 36 12.77 12.52 3.67
N ASN A 37 14.06 12.22 3.82
CA ASN A 37 15.08 12.65 2.88
C ASN A 37 14.85 12.07 1.48
N LEU A 38 14.56 10.77 1.39
CA LEU A 38 14.29 10.11 0.11
C LEU A 38 13.02 10.63 -0.57
N ALA A 39 11.97 10.95 0.20
CA ALA A 39 10.76 11.54 -0.36
C ALA A 39 11.00 12.96 -0.88
N ASN A 40 11.78 13.78 -0.16
CA ASN A 40 12.19 15.12 -0.62
C ASN A 40 13.08 15.05 -1.86
N GLU A 41 14.06 14.14 -1.88
CA GLU A 41 14.92 13.90 -3.03
C GLU A 41 14.09 13.55 -4.27
N GLN A 42 13.14 12.65 -4.16
CA GLN A 42 12.26 12.28 -5.26
C GLN A 42 11.40 13.45 -5.75
N ALA A 43 10.81 14.21 -4.84
CA ALA A 43 10.01 15.38 -5.21
C ALA A 43 10.85 16.42 -5.97
N ASN A 44 12.11 16.64 -5.54
CA ASN A 44 13.06 17.50 -6.25
C ASN A 44 13.42 16.96 -7.63
N ASN A 45 13.72 15.66 -7.75
CA ASN A 45 14.04 15.01 -9.03
C ASN A 45 12.91 15.16 -10.07
N LEU A 46 11.66 15.15 -9.60
CA LEU A 46 10.47 15.28 -10.43
C LEU A 46 9.92 16.70 -10.50
N ASN A 47 10.56 17.67 -9.82
CA ASN A 47 10.07 19.04 -9.70
C ASN A 47 8.61 19.14 -9.23
N ILE A 48 8.25 18.32 -8.23
CA ILE A 48 6.90 18.23 -7.66
C ILE A 48 6.85 19.02 -6.35
N LYS A 49 5.77 19.78 -6.16
CA LYS A 49 5.48 20.48 -4.91
C LYS A 49 5.29 19.45 -3.77
N ILE A 50 5.96 19.72 -2.64
CA ILE A 50 5.83 18.92 -1.44
C ILE A 50 5.27 19.76 -0.29
N LYS A 51 4.40 19.16 0.52
CA LYS A 51 3.87 19.73 1.76
C LYS A 51 4.06 18.71 2.89
N THR A 52 4.60 19.17 4.02
CA THR A 52 4.82 18.31 5.20
C THR A 52 3.88 18.71 6.33
N ILE A 53 3.15 17.74 6.87
CA ILE A 53 2.22 17.92 7.99
C ILE A 53 2.45 16.78 8.99
N SER A 54 3.04 17.06 10.17
CA SER A 54 3.20 16.03 11.21
C SER A 54 1.85 15.60 11.77
N ILE A 55 1.69 14.29 12.00
CA ILE A 55 0.50 13.74 12.63
C ILE A 55 0.61 13.67 14.17
N ASP A 56 1.78 13.94 14.75
CA ASP A 56 2.08 13.64 16.16
C ASP A 56 1.12 14.29 17.13
N GLN A 57 0.80 15.56 16.96
CA GLN A 57 -0.10 16.27 17.86
C GLN A 57 -1.50 15.63 17.87
N ILE A 58 -2.05 15.34 16.68
CA ILE A 58 -3.37 14.70 16.53
C ILE A 58 -3.32 13.28 17.11
N TYR A 59 -2.25 12.54 16.83
CA TYR A 59 -2.06 11.18 17.32
C TYR A 59 -2.03 11.13 18.84
N HIS A 60 -1.21 11.95 19.50
CA HIS A 60 -1.13 12.02 20.95
C HIS A 60 -2.47 12.45 21.59
N THR A 61 -3.15 13.43 21.01
CA THR A 61 -4.46 13.87 21.49
C THR A 61 -5.48 12.74 21.38
N THR A 62 -5.50 12.00 20.25
CA THR A 62 -6.40 10.86 20.05
C THR A 62 -6.14 9.76 21.06
N LEU A 63 -4.88 9.37 21.30
CA LEU A 63 -4.55 8.36 22.31
C LEU A 63 -5.00 8.78 23.71
N LYS A 64 -4.76 10.04 24.09
CA LYS A 64 -5.19 10.59 25.36
C LYS A 64 -6.71 10.55 25.52
N THR A 65 -7.44 10.98 24.51
CA THR A 65 -8.92 10.98 24.50
C THR A 65 -9.49 9.57 24.65
N LEU A 66 -8.87 8.57 23.99
CA LEU A 66 -9.30 7.18 24.04
C LEU A 66 -8.71 6.40 25.23
N ASN A 67 -7.91 7.03 26.06
CA ASN A 67 -7.17 6.41 27.17
C ASN A 67 -6.34 5.19 26.73
N LEU A 68 -5.68 5.29 25.58
CA LEU A 68 -4.86 4.23 25.01
C LEU A 68 -3.37 4.48 25.26
N LYS A 69 -2.64 3.40 25.56
CA LYS A 69 -1.16 3.44 25.64
C LYS A 69 -0.57 3.32 24.25
N ASP A 70 0.49 4.07 23.99
CA ASP A 70 1.28 3.99 22.77
C ASP A 70 2.25 2.80 22.84
N ASN A 71 1.74 1.62 22.51
CA ASN A 71 2.43 0.33 22.65
C ASN A 71 2.70 -0.39 21.32
N GLY A 72 2.50 0.30 20.19
CA GLY A 72 2.67 -0.30 18.84
C GLY A 72 1.63 -1.37 18.49
N SER A 73 0.52 -1.46 19.24
CA SER A 73 -0.56 -2.39 18.93
C SER A 73 -1.22 -2.08 17.58
N LEU A 74 -1.93 -3.05 17.01
CA LEU A 74 -2.69 -2.85 15.78
C LEU A 74 -3.66 -1.66 15.87
N SER A 75 -4.26 -1.44 17.05
CA SER A 75 -5.14 -0.30 17.28
C SER A 75 -4.40 1.04 17.10
N THR A 76 -3.24 1.19 17.72
CA THR A 76 -2.44 2.43 17.65
C THR A 76 -1.85 2.66 16.26
N GLN A 77 -1.46 1.60 15.54
CA GLN A 77 -1.05 1.67 14.14
C GLN A 77 -2.20 2.13 13.23
N ASN A 78 -3.38 1.54 13.39
CA ASN A 78 -4.56 1.91 12.60
C ASN A 78 -5.02 3.34 12.87
N ILE A 79 -4.88 3.85 14.09
CA ILE A 79 -5.16 5.27 14.42
C ILE A 79 -4.25 6.17 13.59
N GLN A 80 -2.94 5.90 13.51
CA GLN A 80 -2.02 6.69 12.69
C GLN A 80 -2.43 6.70 11.21
N ALA A 81 -2.78 5.54 10.66
CA ALA A 81 -3.22 5.44 9.26
C ALA A 81 -4.49 6.26 9.00
N ARG A 82 -5.47 6.23 9.91
CA ARG A 82 -6.72 6.99 9.78
C ARG A 82 -6.52 8.49 9.97
N ILE A 83 -5.64 8.92 10.86
CA ILE A 83 -5.28 10.34 11.00
C ILE A 83 -4.67 10.85 9.69
N ARG A 84 -3.76 10.10 9.07
CA ARG A 84 -3.21 10.44 7.75
C ARG A 84 -4.31 10.56 6.69
N ALA A 85 -5.21 9.60 6.63
CA ALA A 85 -6.33 9.65 5.69
C ALA A 85 -7.22 10.88 5.91
N ASN A 86 -7.52 11.23 7.15
CA ASN A 86 -8.33 12.41 7.47
C ASN A 86 -7.65 13.71 6.99
N ILE A 87 -6.34 13.85 7.22
CA ILE A 87 -5.56 15.01 6.74
C ILE A 87 -5.55 15.07 5.20
N LEU A 88 -5.31 13.91 4.54
CA LEU A 88 -5.31 13.81 3.08
C LEU A 88 -6.65 14.18 2.47
N MET A 89 -7.75 13.73 3.07
CA MET A 89 -9.10 14.06 2.60
C MET A 89 -9.46 15.52 2.85
N ALA A 90 -9.05 16.10 3.98
CA ALA A 90 -9.23 17.52 4.24
C ALA A 90 -8.47 18.37 3.20
N GLU A 91 -7.22 18.01 2.91
CA GLU A 91 -6.42 18.70 1.87
C GLU A 91 -7.04 18.54 0.48
N SER A 92 -7.56 17.37 0.15
CA SER A 92 -8.29 17.09 -1.08
C SER A 92 -9.51 18.01 -1.22
N ASN A 93 -10.30 18.16 -0.17
CA ASN A 93 -11.49 19.01 -0.16
C ASN A 93 -11.12 20.51 -0.28
N GLU A 94 -10.08 20.94 0.43
CA GLU A 94 -9.65 22.35 0.44
C GLU A 94 -9.08 22.78 -0.92
N THR A 95 -8.35 21.89 -1.59
CA THR A 95 -7.65 22.19 -2.85
C THR A 95 -8.43 21.81 -4.11
N GLY A 96 -9.47 20.99 -3.98
CA GLY A 96 -10.17 20.37 -5.11
C GLY A 96 -9.37 19.26 -5.82
N ASN A 97 -8.22 18.86 -5.29
CA ASN A 97 -7.41 17.78 -5.83
C ASN A 97 -7.96 16.41 -5.43
N ILE A 98 -7.80 15.42 -6.30
CA ILE A 98 -8.14 14.04 -5.97
C ILE A 98 -7.00 13.35 -5.23
N LEU A 99 -7.34 12.52 -4.24
CA LEU A 99 -6.38 11.68 -3.52
C LEU A 99 -6.08 10.41 -4.32
N ILE A 100 -4.80 10.17 -4.63
CA ILE A 100 -4.34 8.95 -5.28
C ILE A 100 -3.86 7.95 -4.22
N ASN A 101 -4.47 6.77 -4.22
CA ASN A 101 -4.06 5.67 -3.36
C ASN A 101 -2.81 4.97 -3.92
N THR A 102 -1.94 4.49 -3.04
CA THR A 102 -0.64 3.89 -3.39
C THR A 102 -0.55 2.38 -3.12
N SER A 103 -1.62 1.75 -2.63
CA SER A 103 -1.62 0.31 -2.33
C SER A 103 -1.50 -0.52 -3.60
N ASN A 104 -0.71 -1.58 -3.52
CA ASN A 104 -0.49 -2.53 -4.59
C ASN A 104 -1.41 -3.78 -4.47
N ARG A 105 -1.35 -4.67 -5.48
CA ARG A 105 -2.17 -5.88 -5.52
C ARG A 105 -1.89 -6.84 -4.37
N SER A 106 -0.64 -7.01 -3.98
CA SER A 106 -0.24 -7.98 -2.96
C SER A 106 -0.77 -7.58 -1.58
N GLU A 107 -0.69 -6.30 -1.23
CA GLU A 107 -1.29 -5.72 -0.04
C GLU A 107 -2.82 -5.83 -0.07
N LEU A 108 -3.43 -5.44 -1.18
CA LEU A 108 -4.89 -5.48 -1.34
C LEU A 108 -5.45 -6.91 -1.29
N ALA A 109 -4.74 -7.88 -1.86
CA ALA A 109 -5.15 -9.28 -1.84
C ALA A 109 -5.22 -9.84 -0.42
N THR A 110 -4.19 -9.56 0.37
CA THR A 110 -4.05 -10.07 1.74
C THR A 110 -4.73 -9.20 2.80
N GLY A 111 -5.28 -8.05 2.39
CA GLY A 111 -5.88 -7.07 3.32
C GLY A 111 -4.85 -6.38 4.20
N TYR A 112 -3.58 -6.36 3.78
CA TYR A 112 -2.50 -5.64 4.46
C TYR A 112 -2.66 -4.14 4.21
N GLY A 113 -3.59 -3.54 4.93
CA GLY A 113 -3.98 -2.13 4.87
C GLY A 113 -5.10 -1.83 5.85
N THR A 114 -5.17 -0.59 6.29
CA THR A 114 -6.15 -0.09 7.24
C THR A 114 -7.35 0.49 6.50
N LEU A 115 -8.52 -0.11 6.69
CA LEU A 115 -9.77 0.43 6.16
C LEU A 115 -10.02 1.85 6.70
N TYR A 116 -10.37 2.78 5.80
CA TYR A 116 -10.51 4.23 6.09
C TYR A 116 -9.19 4.89 6.54
N GLY A 117 -8.06 4.22 6.36
CA GLY A 117 -6.72 4.73 6.58
C GLY A 117 -5.94 4.82 5.28
N ASP A 118 -4.86 4.10 5.16
CA ASP A 118 -4.02 4.01 3.96
C ASP A 118 -4.72 3.42 2.73
N MET A 119 -5.90 2.84 2.91
CA MET A 119 -6.77 2.40 1.81
C MET A 119 -7.64 3.53 1.23
N ALA A 120 -7.63 4.74 1.79
CA ALA A 120 -8.40 5.88 1.26
C ALA A 120 -7.85 6.39 -0.07
N GLY A 121 -8.72 6.89 -0.93
CA GLY A 121 -8.36 7.51 -2.20
C GLY A 121 -9.46 7.40 -3.24
N ALA A 122 -9.39 8.23 -4.28
CA ALA A 122 -10.35 8.24 -5.38
C ALA A 122 -9.93 7.33 -6.55
N PHE A 123 -8.62 7.08 -6.69
CA PHE A 123 -8.05 6.20 -7.72
C PHE A 123 -6.79 5.52 -7.21
N ALA A 124 -6.58 4.26 -7.58
CA ALA A 124 -5.44 3.44 -7.16
C ALA A 124 -4.66 2.92 -8.38
N ALA A 125 -3.58 3.60 -8.72
CA ALA A 125 -2.77 3.28 -9.91
C ALA A 125 -2.14 1.88 -9.83
N LEU A 126 -1.75 1.44 -8.64
CA LEU A 126 -1.08 0.15 -8.40
C LEU A 126 -2.01 -0.98 -7.98
N LYS A 127 -3.33 -0.77 -7.93
CA LYS A 127 -4.34 -1.72 -7.44
C LYS A 127 -4.15 -3.16 -7.92
N ASN A 128 -3.80 -3.33 -9.18
CA ASN A 128 -3.66 -4.63 -9.84
C ASN A 128 -2.20 -4.98 -10.19
N ILE A 129 -1.23 -4.27 -9.63
CA ILE A 129 0.21 -4.50 -9.81
C ILE A 129 0.77 -5.28 -8.62
N PRO A 130 1.30 -6.51 -8.81
CA PRO A 130 2.01 -7.25 -7.76
C PRO A 130 3.23 -6.48 -7.26
N LYS A 131 3.59 -6.64 -6.00
CA LYS A 131 4.75 -5.95 -5.37
C LYS A 131 6.05 -6.19 -6.14
N THR A 132 6.28 -7.41 -6.60
CA THR A 132 7.46 -7.74 -7.41
C THR A 132 7.49 -6.97 -8.73
N THR A 133 6.33 -6.71 -9.32
CA THR A 133 6.20 -5.91 -10.53
C THR A 133 6.36 -4.42 -10.24
N VAL A 134 5.97 -3.93 -9.07
CA VAL A 134 6.25 -2.55 -8.63
C VAL A 134 7.75 -2.25 -8.69
N TYR A 135 8.59 -3.15 -8.17
CA TYR A 135 10.05 -3.02 -8.25
C TYR A 135 10.58 -3.03 -9.70
N LYS A 136 10.03 -3.92 -10.54
CA LYS A 136 10.41 -3.98 -11.97
C LYS A 136 10.07 -2.69 -12.70
N LEU A 137 8.89 -2.13 -12.44
CA LEU A 137 8.44 -0.86 -13.03
C LEU A 137 9.26 0.33 -12.55
N ALA A 138 9.60 0.39 -11.26
CA ALA A 138 10.46 1.43 -10.71
C ALA A 138 11.85 1.43 -11.35
N ASN A 139 12.47 0.24 -11.48
CA ASN A 139 13.74 0.08 -12.17
C ASN A 139 13.64 0.44 -13.66
N TRP A 140 12.57 0.05 -14.33
CA TRP A 140 12.34 0.38 -15.74
C TRP A 140 12.19 1.90 -15.93
N ARG A 141 11.39 2.56 -15.05
CA ARG A 141 11.20 4.02 -15.10
C ARG A 141 12.52 4.77 -14.92
N ASN A 142 13.37 4.31 -14.01
CA ASN A 142 14.67 4.93 -13.74
C ASN A 142 15.68 4.79 -14.89
N LYS A 143 15.48 3.87 -15.85
CA LYS A 143 16.29 3.84 -17.08
C LYS A 143 16.06 5.06 -17.98
N GLN A 144 14.94 5.76 -17.85
CA GLN A 144 14.64 6.96 -18.63
C GLN A 144 15.21 8.22 -17.99
N SER A 145 15.11 8.34 -16.68
CA SER A 145 15.67 9.43 -15.87
C SER A 145 15.68 9.01 -14.40
N ASN A 146 16.53 9.62 -13.58
CA ASN A 146 16.61 9.31 -12.14
C ASN A 146 15.41 9.89 -11.38
N ALA A 147 14.21 9.31 -11.60
CA ALA A 147 12.97 9.76 -11.00
C ALA A 147 12.82 9.30 -9.55
N ILE A 148 13.19 8.05 -9.25
CA ILE A 148 13.05 7.41 -7.95
C ILE A 148 14.44 7.19 -7.36
N PRO A 149 14.77 7.69 -6.16
CA PRO A 149 16.07 7.44 -5.55
C PRO A 149 16.38 5.95 -5.45
N ASN A 150 17.57 5.53 -5.85
CA ASN A 150 17.95 4.11 -5.88
C ASN A 150 17.80 3.43 -4.51
N LYS A 151 18.00 4.19 -3.44
CA LYS A 151 17.85 3.68 -2.07
C LYS A 151 16.38 3.34 -1.72
N VAL A 152 15.39 4.00 -2.33
CA VAL A 152 13.97 3.60 -2.22
C VAL A 152 13.73 2.22 -2.83
N ILE A 153 14.42 1.91 -3.93
CA ILE A 153 14.26 0.64 -4.64
C ILE A 153 14.97 -0.51 -3.89
N SER A 154 16.11 -0.22 -3.25
CA SER A 154 16.94 -1.25 -2.61
C SER A 154 16.60 -1.55 -1.16
N ARG A 155 15.88 -0.65 -0.46
CA ARG A 155 15.52 -0.84 0.96
C ARG A 155 14.38 -1.85 1.13
N GLU A 156 14.37 -2.51 2.30
CA GLU A 156 13.25 -3.39 2.68
C GLU A 156 11.96 -2.57 2.88
N PRO A 157 10.80 -3.12 2.44
CA PRO A 157 9.51 -2.46 2.64
C PRO A 157 9.10 -2.49 4.13
N THR A 158 8.57 -1.34 4.58
CA THR A 158 8.06 -1.16 5.95
C THR A 158 6.96 -0.11 5.97
N ALA A 159 5.96 -0.31 6.82
CA ALA A 159 4.87 0.64 7.02
C ALA A 159 5.26 1.82 7.96
N GLU A 160 6.37 1.72 8.71
CA GLU A 160 6.83 2.75 9.68
C GLU A 160 5.74 3.23 10.65
N LEU A 161 4.90 2.30 11.15
CA LEU A 161 3.84 2.58 12.12
C LEU A 161 4.24 2.22 13.57
N CYS A 162 5.31 1.45 13.73
CA CYS A 162 5.96 1.14 15.01
C CYS A 162 7.46 0.90 14.82
N ASN A 163 8.19 0.77 15.94
CA ASN A 163 9.64 0.58 15.91
C ASN A 163 10.04 -0.73 15.21
N ALA A 164 11.06 -0.68 14.34
CA ALA A 164 11.66 -1.83 13.64
C ALA A 164 10.67 -2.70 12.84
N GLN A 165 9.53 -2.17 12.44
CA GLN A 165 8.51 -2.88 11.68
C GLN A 165 9.00 -3.28 10.28
N LYS A 166 8.67 -4.52 9.87
CA LYS A 166 8.87 -5.03 8.51
C LYS A 166 7.59 -5.69 8.00
N ASP A 167 7.32 -5.58 6.72
CA ASP A 167 6.17 -6.26 6.10
C ASP A 167 6.26 -7.78 6.28
N THR A 168 7.48 -8.32 6.31
CA THR A 168 7.76 -9.75 6.52
C THR A 168 7.40 -10.27 7.91
N ASP A 169 7.11 -9.40 8.89
CA ASP A 169 6.59 -9.81 10.20
C ASP A 169 5.17 -10.42 10.09
N THR A 170 4.43 -10.03 9.06
CA THR A 170 3.04 -10.45 8.85
C THR A 170 2.86 -11.25 7.55
N LEU A 171 3.51 -10.81 6.48
CA LEU A 171 3.42 -11.38 5.15
C LEU A 171 4.62 -12.31 4.86
N PRO A 172 4.46 -13.35 4.04
CA PRO A 172 5.60 -14.05 3.48
C PRO A 172 6.39 -13.13 2.53
N PRO A 173 7.63 -13.49 2.18
CA PRO A 173 8.40 -12.75 1.18
C PRO A 173 7.59 -12.53 -0.11
N TYR A 174 7.59 -11.30 -0.61
CA TYR A 174 6.76 -10.92 -1.77
C TYR A 174 6.94 -11.79 -3.02
N PRO A 175 8.13 -12.31 -3.37
CA PRO A 175 8.23 -13.24 -4.50
C PRO A 175 7.35 -14.49 -4.34
N ILE A 176 7.33 -15.07 -3.13
CA ILE A 176 6.50 -16.25 -2.81
C ILE A 176 5.02 -15.85 -2.77
N LEU A 177 4.71 -14.74 -2.12
CA LEU A 177 3.33 -14.25 -2.03
C LEU A 177 2.73 -14.01 -3.42
N ASP A 178 3.42 -13.28 -4.28
CA ASP A 178 2.93 -12.90 -5.60
C ASP A 178 2.75 -14.12 -6.53
N GLU A 179 3.59 -15.13 -6.39
CA GLU A 179 3.46 -16.39 -7.14
C GLU A 179 2.22 -17.17 -6.72
N ILE A 180 1.98 -17.33 -5.40
CA ILE A 180 0.77 -17.97 -4.88
C ILE A 180 -0.48 -17.16 -5.27
N LEU A 181 -0.44 -15.83 -5.19
CA LEU A 181 -1.53 -14.96 -5.62
C LEU A 181 -1.83 -15.14 -7.12
N SER A 182 -0.82 -15.24 -7.97
CA SER A 182 -1.01 -15.48 -9.40
C SER A 182 -1.65 -16.85 -9.67
N MET A 183 -1.20 -17.90 -9.01
CA MET A 183 -1.79 -19.23 -9.16
C MET A 183 -3.25 -19.27 -8.69
N TYR A 184 -3.54 -18.70 -7.53
CA TYR A 184 -4.88 -18.72 -6.95
C TYR A 184 -5.85 -17.78 -7.67
N LEU A 185 -5.43 -16.52 -7.95
CA LEU A 185 -6.30 -15.48 -8.47
C LEU A 185 -6.37 -15.46 -10.00
N ASP A 186 -5.24 -15.67 -10.69
CA ASP A 186 -5.19 -15.57 -12.15
C ASP A 186 -5.44 -16.92 -12.83
N LEU A 187 -4.87 -18.01 -12.28
CA LEU A 187 -4.99 -19.35 -12.84
C LEU A 187 -6.13 -20.17 -12.22
N ASN A 188 -6.81 -19.65 -11.18
CA ASN A 188 -7.88 -20.33 -10.43
C ASN A 188 -7.46 -21.72 -9.89
N TYR A 189 -6.22 -21.87 -9.47
CA TYR A 189 -5.75 -23.09 -8.83
C TYR A 189 -6.29 -23.18 -7.40
N ASP A 190 -6.70 -24.38 -6.98
CA ASP A 190 -7.03 -24.67 -5.60
C ASP A 190 -5.77 -24.85 -4.73
N ALA A 191 -5.95 -24.91 -3.41
CA ALA A 191 -4.85 -25.04 -2.47
C ALA A 191 -3.99 -26.30 -2.73
N LYS A 192 -4.62 -27.40 -3.12
CA LYS A 192 -3.93 -28.68 -3.41
C LYS A 192 -2.99 -28.51 -4.60
N ARG A 193 -3.50 -27.96 -5.70
CA ARG A 193 -2.71 -27.74 -6.93
C ARG A 193 -1.56 -26.77 -6.71
N ILE A 194 -1.75 -25.72 -5.91
CA ILE A 194 -0.68 -24.78 -5.54
C ILE A 194 0.40 -25.50 -4.74
N THR A 195 0.00 -26.36 -3.79
CA THR A 195 0.94 -27.17 -2.99
C THR A 195 1.73 -28.14 -3.87
N GLU A 196 1.11 -28.77 -4.85
CA GLU A 196 1.77 -29.67 -5.81
C GLU A 196 2.82 -28.95 -6.67
N ASN A 197 2.74 -27.62 -6.81
CA ASN A 197 3.77 -26.78 -7.43
C ASN A 197 4.93 -26.40 -6.49
N GLY A 198 5.04 -27.03 -5.31
CA GLY A 198 6.20 -26.93 -4.42
C GLY A 198 6.05 -25.92 -3.29
N PHE A 199 4.86 -25.33 -3.07
CA PHE A 199 4.62 -24.41 -1.97
C PHE A 199 4.20 -25.14 -0.69
N CYS A 200 4.60 -24.60 0.47
CA CYS A 200 4.25 -25.18 1.77
C CYS A 200 2.72 -25.10 2.00
N PRO A 201 2.04 -26.24 2.31
CA PRO A 201 0.57 -26.26 2.50
C PRO A 201 0.07 -25.26 3.54
N LYS A 202 0.78 -25.13 4.67
CA LYS A 202 0.45 -24.20 5.74
C LYS A 202 0.51 -22.72 5.25
N GLN A 203 1.50 -22.40 4.43
CA GLN A 203 1.66 -21.06 3.88
C GLN A 203 0.57 -20.75 2.84
N VAL A 204 0.26 -21.71 1.97
CA VAL A 204 -0.82 -21.60 0.98
C VAL A 204 -2.17 -21.36 1.68
N GLY A 205 -2.52 -22.20 2.66
CA GLY A 205 -3.76 -22.07 3.43
C GLY A 205 -3.84 -20.69 4.14
N LYS A 206 -2.75 -20.23 4.78
CA LYS A 206 -2.69 -18.91 5.40
C LYS A 206 -3.01 -17.79 4.41
N ILE A 207 -2.38 -17.82 3.22
CA ILE A 207 -2.56 -16.76 2.20
C ILE A 207 -4.00 -16.80 1.67
N ILE A 208 -4.55 -17.96 1.35
CA ILE A 208 -5.94 -18.09 0.88
C ILE A 208 -6.92 -17.58 1.93
N SER A 209 -6.73 -17.95 3.20
CA SER A 209 -7.55 -17.41 4.31
C SER A 209 -7.45 -15.89 4.40
N MET A 210 -6.26 -15.29 4.26
CA MET A 210 -6.10 -13.82 4.24
C MET A 210 -6.88 -13.20 3.07
N ILE A 211 -6.83 -13.81 1.88
CA ILE A 211 -7.57 -13.32 0.70
C ILE A 211 -9.07 -13.33 0.98
N ASN A 212 -9.62 -14.44 1.46
CA ASN A 212 -11.06 -14.58 1.71
C ASN A 212 -11.54 -13.61 2.79
N LYS A 213 -10.83 -13.53 3.91
CA LYS A 213 -11.16 -12.62 5.04
C LYS A 213 -11.04 -11.14 4.70
N SER A 214 -10.37 -10.79 3.60
CA SER A 214 -10.12 -9.39 3.22
C SER A 214 -11.09 -8.85 2.17
N GLU A 215 -12.06 -9.65 1.70
CA GLU A 215 -12.99 -9.22 0.66
C GLU A 215 -13.77 -7.96 1.01
N PHE A 216 -14.23 -7.83 2.26
CA PHE A 216 -14.93 -6.64 2.71
C PHE A 216 -14.11 -5.34 2.56
N LYS A 217 -12.78 -5.43 2.66
CA LYS A 217 -11.87 -4.31 2.42
C LYS A 217 -11.80 -3.99 0.92
N ARG A 218 -11.67 -5.01 0.07
CA ARG A 218 -11.57 -4.84 -1.39
C ARG A 218 -12.82 -4.24 -2.00
N GLN A 219 -14.00 -4.58 -1.48
CA GLN A 219 -15.27 -4.02 -1.96
C GLN A 219 -15.44 -2.53 -1.68
N GLN A 220 -14.70 -2.00 -0.72
CA GLN A 220 -14.69 -0.58 -0.34
C GLN A 220 -13.46 0.16 -0.89
N PHE A 221 -12.68 -0.48 -1.75
CA PHE A 221 -11.43 0.09 -2.26
C PHE A 221 -11.65 0.90 -3.54
N ALA A 222 -10.82 1.93 -3.72
CA ALA A 222 -10.86 2.80 -4.89
C ALA A 222 -10.77 2.04 -6.22
N PRO A 223 -11.38 2.56 -7.29
CA PRO A 223 -11.17 2.03 -8.64
C PRO A 223 -9.70 2.15 -9.05
N GLY A 224 -9.28 1.32 -10.00
CA GLY A 224 -7.93 1.32 -10.55
C GLY A 224 -7.89 0.72 -11.94
N VAL A 225 -6.72 0.71 -12.55
CA VAL A 225 -6.54 0.16 -13.90
C VAL A 225 -6.75 -1.34 -13.89
N GLN A 226 -7.58 -1.84 -14.79
CA GLN A 226 -7.75 -3.27 -15.04
C GLN A 226 -6.68 -3.73 -16.04
N LEU A 227 -5.75 -4.56 -15.59
CA LEU A 227 -4.62 -5.03 -16.41
C LEU A 227 -4.78 -6.47 -16.89
N LYS A 228 -5.65 -7.24 -16.24
CA LYS A 228 -5.95 -8.65 -16.54
C LYS A 228 -7.45 -8.89 -16.36
N GLU A 229 -7.96 -9.95 -16.97
CA GLU A 229 -9.36 -10.35 -16.85
C GLU A 229 -9.79 -10.58 -15.38
N ASN A 230 -8.93 -11.22 -14.58
CA ASN A 230 -9.18 -11.50 -13.16
C ASN A 230 -8.67 -10.41 -12.21
N SER A 231 -8.65 -9.15 -12.64
CA SER A 231 -8.27 -8.02 -11.79
C SER A 231 -9.30 -7.77 -10.66
N PHE A 232 -8.83 -7.31 -9.50
CA PHE A 232 -9.72 -6.92 -8.40
C PHE A 232 -10.65 -5.77 -8.80
N GLY A 233 -11.93 -5.91 -8.46
CA GLY A 233 -12.98 -4.94 -8.78
C GLY A 233 -14.22 -5.66 -9.28
N ILE A 234 -14.77 -5.24 -10.44
CA ILE A 234 -15.98 -5.82 -11.00
C ILE A 234 -15.74 -7.28 -11.45
N ALA A 235 -14.56 -7.59 -11.98
CA ALA A 235 -14.25 -8.87 -12.60
C ALA A 235 -14.10 -10.03 -11.59
N ARG A 236 -13.66 -9.76 -10.36
CA ARG A 236 -13.51 -10.78 -9.32
C ARG A 236 -14.05 -10.27 -7.99
N ARG A 237 -15.07 -10.94 -7.47
CA ARG A 237 -15.67 -10.71 -6.14
C ARG A 237 -15.85 -12.04 -5.43
N ILE A 238 -15.58 -12.07 -4.15
CA ILE A 238 -15.85 -13.21 -3.26
C ILE A 238 -17.01 -12.80 -2.35
N ALA A 239 -17.90 -13.70 -2.02
CA ALA A 239 -18.97 -13.39 -1.06
C ALA A 239 -18.35 -13.09 0.31
N ILE A 240 -18.66 -11.93 0.90
CA ILE A 240 -18.15 -11.54 2.24
C ILE A 240 -18.55 -12.58 3.30
N THR A 241 -19.71 -13.20 3.13
CA THR A 241 -20.28 -14.19 4.03
C THR A 241 -20.08 -15.63 3.54
N SER A 242 -19.05 -15.90 2.74
CA SER A 242 -18.82 -17.22 2.14
C SER A 242 -18.59 -18.35 3.17
N GLY A 243 -18.19 -18.02 4.41
CA GLY A 243 -17.92 -19.01 5.44
C GLY A 243 -16.80 -20.00 5.10
N GLN A 244 -16.02 -19.72 4.05
CA GLN A 244 -14.85 -20.52 3.69
C GLN A 244 -13.71 -20.20 4.64
N ASP A 245 -13.70 -20.87 5.77
CA ASP A 245 -12.65 -20.82 6.79
C ASP A 245 -11.66 -22.00 6.66
N ASP A 246 -11.49 -22.60 5.48
CA ASP A 246 -10.61 -23.77 5.31
C ASP A 246 -9.68 -23.62 4.10
#